data_3129351ee9ad98363af6c25f5601fcf2
#
_entry.id   3129351ee9ad98363af6c25f5601fcf2
#
_cell.length_a   1.000
_cell.length_b   1.000
_cell.length_c   1.000
_cell.angle_alpha   90.00
_cell.angle_beta   90.00
_cell.angle_gamma   90.00
#
_symmetry.space_group_name_H-M   'P 1'
#
loop_
_entity.id
_entity.type
_entity.pdbx_description
1 polymer ?
#
loop_
_entity_poly.entity_id
_entity_poly.type
_entity_poly.pdbx_seq_one_letter_code
_entity_poly.pdbx_strand_id
1 'polypeptide(L)'
;MTGALRLLPMASSYRGPLSPACTQCAEGRKMVLFVTGLCRFRCFYCPVSARRNQIDAVYANERPVANDAEILEEARAMGASGTGITGGDPLGVIDRTVHYVELLKRTFGPGHHIHLYTHEPNPEKLRRLAAAGLDEFRLHIPHYLWGPLTHGGGAYRAVLEEAPSWGIRRGVEIPVLPEKERELAGLLRALDGIGVDFVNLNELEFSETNEAKMRGRGYALDRRGGWGVQGSREAAERIIRESRLSVPVHYCSSRFKDGVQLKQRLLRRSELSRPSYALESGEGTIVFGIVQVPESADLVRTGRRVARLAGIGPRDYRVDAARRRVELGARPLRRIARRLEIPAFSVEEYPTADALEVERTPLNRAAFPGLSGGR
;
A
#
# COMPACT_ATOMS: atom_id res chain seq x y z
N MET A 1 -23.72 16.32 -15.72
CA MET A 1 -24.60 15.23 -15.20
C MET A 1 -24.09 14.85 -13.80
N THR A 2 -24.80 15.25 -12.75
CA THR A 2 -24.47 14.90 -11.37
C THR A 2 -24.88 13.45 -11.14
N GLY A 3 -23.95 12.52 -11.28
CA GLY A 3 -24.18 11.10 -11.01
C GLY A 3 -24.60 10.85 -9.55
N ALA A 4 -25.38 9.81 -9.29
CA ALA A 4 -25.72 9.37 -7.95
C ALA A 4 -24.46 8.94 -7.16
N LEU A 5 -24.47 9.11 -5.85
CA LEU A 5 -23.46 8.55 -4.96
C LEU A 5 -23.46 7.03 -5.09
N ARG A 6 -22.31 6.46 -5.40
CA ARG A 6 -22.09 5.01 -5.47
C ARG A 6 -21.28 4.56 -4.27
N LEU A 7 -21.69 3.45 -3.67
CA LEU A 7 -21.00 2.84 -2.54
C LEU A 7 -20.00 1.80 -3.03
N LEU A 8 -18.85 1.76 -2.38
CA LEU A 8 -17.85 0.71 -2.48
C LEU A 8 -17.82 -0.12 -1.20
N PRO A 9 -17.22 -1.31 -1.21
CA PRO A 9 -16.99 -2.07 0.01
C PRO A 9 -16.29 -1.24 1.09
N MET A 10 -16.36 -1.70 2.33
CA MET A 10 -15.64 -1.11 3.47
C MET A 10 -15.88 0.40 3.65
N ALA A 11 -17.10 0.85 3.36
CA ALA A 11 -17.54 2.22 3.57
C ALA A 11 -16.86 3.31 2.72
N SER A 12 -16.19 2.96 1.65
CA SER A 12 -15.79 3.94 0.62
C SER A 12 -16.95 4.30 -0.29
N SER A 13 -16.89 5.46 -0.92
CA SER A 13 -17.94 5.93 -1.82
C SER A 13 -17.39 6.91 -2.85
N TYR A 14 -18.11 7.06 -3.97
CA TYR A 14 -17.70 7.98 -5.02
C TYR A 14 -18.89 8.53 -5.80
N ARG A 15 -18.66 9.67 -6.45
CA ARG A 15 -19.55 10.27 -7.42
C ARG A 15 -18.76 10.64 -8.67
N GLY A 16 -19.31 10.39 -9.85
CA GLY A 16 -18.59 10.47 -11.11
C GLY A 16 -17.70 9.24 -11.33
N PRO A 17 -16.82 9.23 -12.34
CA PRO A 17 -15.87 8.15 -12.58
C PRO A 17 -14.73 8.16 -11.55
N LEU A 18 -14.26 6.97 -11.15
CA LEU A 18 -12.99 6.85 -10.42
C LEU A 18 -11.82 7.20 -11.34
N SER A 19 -10.75 7.77 -10.80
CA SER A 19 -9.52 7.93 -11.57
C SER A 19 -8.95 6.56 -11.96
N PRO A 20 -8.22 6.44 -13.09
CA PRO A 20 -7.57 5.19 -13.47
C PRO A 20 -6.70 4.61 -12.35
N ALA A 21 -6.00 5.46 -11.61
CA ALA A 21 -5.20 5.02 -10.47
C ALA A 21 -6.05 4.42 -9.34
N CYS A 22 -7.19 5.04 -8.99
CA CYS A 22 -8.09 4.52 -7.95
C CYS A 22 -8.69 3.17 -8.35
N THR A 23 -9.07 2.99 -9.62
CA THR A 23 -9.55 1.71 -10.15
C THR A 23 -8.49 0.62 -10.02
N GLN A 24 -7.26 0.89 -10.47
CA GLN A 24 -6.16 -0.08 -10.35
C GLN A 24 -5.77 -0.35 -8.90
N CYS A 25 -5.86 0.66 -7.99
CA CYS A 25 -5.66 0.44 -6.55
C CYS A 25 -6.68 -0.53 -5.98
N ALA A 26 -7.97 -0.35 -6.29
CA ALA A 26 -9.05 -1.24 -5.85
C ALA A 26 -8.87 -2.69 -6.35
N GLU A 27 -8.28 -2.86 -7.52
CA GLU A 27 -7.99 -4.17 -8.14
C GLU A 27 -6.64 -4.78 -7.69
N GLY A 28 -5.91 -4.12 -6.78
CA GLY A 28 -4.59 -4.58 -6.31
C GLY A 28 -3.49 -4.55 -7.37
N ARG A 29 -3.67 -3.80 -8.47
CA ARG A 29 -2.74 -3.73 -9.61
C ARG A 29 -1.71 -2.61 -9.51
N LYS A 30 -1.71 -1.83 -8.43
CA LYS A 30 -0.74 -0.76 -8.18
C LYS A 30 0.34 -1.21 -7.21
N MET A 31 1.60 -1.15 -7.65
CA MET A 31 2.74 -1.15 -6.75
C MET A 31 2.83 0.21 -6.06
N VAL A 32 3.16 0.24 -4.79
CA VAL A 32 3.46 1.47 -4.04
C VAL A 32 4.98 1.65 -4.02
N LEU A 33 5.47 2.72 -4.64
CA LEU A 33 6.88 3.08 -4.62
C LEU A 33 7.09 4.30 -3.71
N PHE A 34 7.61 4.06 -2.52
CA PHE A 34 8.01 5.08 -1.56
C PHE A 34 9.43 5.52 -1.88
N VAL A 35 9.63 6.73 -2.39
CA VAL A 35 10.90 7.16 -2.96
C VAL A 35 11.81 7.90 -1.98
N THR A 36 11.28 8.39 -0.87
CA THR A 36 12.00 9.02 0.23
C THR A 36 11.10 9.25 1.42
N GLY A 37 11.62 9.25 2.63
CA GLY A 37 10.89 9.70 3.82
C GLY A 37 11.08 11.18 4.14
N LEU A 38 11.96 11.87 3.43
CA LEU A 38 12.21 13.29 3.64
C LEU A 38 11.00 14.12 3.21
N CYS A 39 10.56 15.03 4.09
CA CYS A 39 9.46 15.94 3.81
C CYS A 39 9.65 17.22 4.63
N ARG A 40 9.53 18.38 3.96
CA ARG A 40 9.56 19.68 4.62
C ARG A 40 8.24 20.09 5.28
N PHE A 41 7.16 19.40 4.92
CA PHE A 41 5.83 19.59 5.51
C PHE A 41 5.70 18.76 6.79
N ARG A 42 5.06 19.32 7.79
CA ARG A 42 4.90 18.70 9.11
C ARG A 42 3.42 18.53 9.44
N CYS A 43 2.71 17.80 8.59
CA CYS A 43 1.29 17.51 8.80
C CYS A 43 1.10 16.73 10.09
N PHE A 44 0.20 17.19 10.97
CA PHE A 44 -0.04 16.52 12.25
C PHE A 44 -0.67 15.13 12.09
N TYR A 45 -1.34 14.91 10.97
CA TYR A 45 -2.00 13.66 10.58
C TYR A 45 -1.14 12.74 9.71
N CYS A 46 0.15 13.03 9.53
CA CYS A 46 1.01 12.22 8.66
C CYS A 46 1.09 10.75 9.15
N PRO A 47 0.68 9.76 8.34
CA PRO A 47 0.64 8.36 8.76
C PRO A 47 1.95 7.60 8.50
N VAL A 48 2.98 8.28 7.96
CA VAL A 48 4.26 7.63 7.63
C VAL A 48 4.90 7.05 8.89
N SER A 49 5.23 5.76 8.86
CA SER A 49 5.79 5.04 10.00
C SER A 49 7.11 5.63 10.49
N ALA A 50 7.44 5.43 11.76
CA ALA A 50 8.69 5.92 12.37
C ALA A 50 9.95 5.42 11.62
N ARG A 51 9.89 4.22 11.04
CA ARG A 51 10.99 3.63 10.25
C ARG A 51 11.25 4.32 8.92
N ARG A 52 10.30 5.14 8.43
CA ARG A 52 10.38 5.81 7.12
C ARG A 52 10.35 7.33 7.23
N ASN A 53 9.76 7.87 8.29
CA ASN A 53 9.57 9.31 8.46
C ASN A 53 10.91 10.02 8.65
N GLN A 54 11.20 11.00 7.79
CA GLN A 54 12.46 11.78 7.75
C GLN A 54 13.72 10.91 7.49
N ILE A 55 13.56 9.70 6.95
CA ILE A 55 14.65 8.82 6.55
C ILE A 55 14.71 8.76 5.02
N ASP A 56 15.87 9.03 4.43
CA ASP A 56 16.06 8.91 2.98
C ASP A 56 16.26 7.45 2.60
N ALA A 57 15.15 6.75 2.41
CA ALA A 57 15.10 5.34 2.04
C ALA A 57 14.01 5.10 1.00
N VAL A 58 14.22 4.09 0.16
CA VAL A 58 13.30 3.67 -0.89
C VAL A 58 12.67 2.33 -0.53
N TYR A 59 11.36 2.22 -0.80
CA TYR A 59 10.63 0.96 -0.62
C TYR A 59 9.71 0.70 -1.82
N ALA A 60 9.72 -0.53 -2.31
CA ALA A 60 8.72 -1.03 -3.24
C ALA A 60 7.73 -1.92 -2.46
N ASN A 61 6.50 -1.44 -2.26
CA ASN A 61 5.57 -1.96 -1.27
C ASN A 61 6.21 -1.98 0.14
N GLU A 62 6.40 -3.15 0.76
CA GLU A 62 7.08 -3.33 2.05
C GLU A 62 8.60 -3.58 1.91
N ARG A 63 9.07 -3.94 0.70
CA ARG A 63 10.48 -4.30 0.44
C ARG A 63 11.38 -3.06 0.46
N PRO A 64 12.41 -3.00 1.32
CA PRO A 64 13.49 -2.03 1.17
C PRO A 64 14.20 -2.23 -0.16
N VAL A 65 14.54 -1.15 -0.85
CA VAL A 65 15.14 -1.16 -2.18
C VAL A 65 16.56 -0.62 -2.12
N ALA A 66 17.52 -1.41 -2.59
CA ALA A 66 18.92 -1.03 -2.73
C ALA A 66 19.30 -0.67 -4.19
N ASN A 67 18.54 -1.17 -5.18
CA ASN A 67 18.82 -0.97 -6.60
C ASN A 67 17.55 -1.08 -7.46
N ASP A 68 17.64 -0.63 -8.71
CA ASP A 68 16.52 -0.61 -9.66
C ASP A 68 15.90 -1.99 -9.93
N ALA A 69 16.73 -3.05 -9.96
CA ALA A 69 16.24 -4.39 -10.24
C ALA A 69 15.22 -4.86 -9.22
N GLU A 70 15.39 -4.51 -7.96
CA GLU A 70 14.46 -4.86 -6.87
C GLU A 70 13.09 -4.21 -7.02
N ILE A 71 13.03 -2.98 -7.56
CA ILE A 71 11.76 -2.31 -7.90
C ILE A 71 11.03 -3.10 -9.00
N LEU A 72 11.77 -3.48 -10.04
CA LEU A 72 11.21 -4.20 -11.18
C LEU A 72 10.77 -5.62 -10.82
N GLU A 73 11.54 -6.29 -9.97
CA GLU A 73 11.18 -7.61 -9.42
C GLU A 73 9.90 -7.54 -8.62
N GLU A 74 9.76 -6.54 -7.74
CA GLU A 74 8.56 -6.35 -6.92
C GLU A 74 7.33 -6.08 -7.79
N ALA A 75 7.45 -5.22 -8.81
CA ALA A 75 6.39 -4.95 -9.77
C ALA A 75 5.95 -6.22 -10.53
N ARG A 76 6.91 -7.05 -10.97
CA ARG A 76 6.63 -8.33 -11.64
C ARG A 76 5.98 -9.33 -10.71
N ALA A 77 6.47 -9.46 -9.46
CA ALA A 77 5.99 -10.43 -8.49
C ALA A 77 4.49 -10.28 -8.15
N MET A 78 3.95 -9.06 -8.26
CA MET A 78 2.53 -8.80 -8.05
C MET A 78 1.75 -8.54 -9.35
N GLY A 79 2.40 -8.63 -10.53
CA GLY A 79 1.78 -8.32 -11.81
C GLY A 79 1.26 -6.89 -11.88
N ALA A 80 2.06 -5.93 -11.45
CA ALA A 80 1.66 -4.53 -11.42
C ALA A 80 1.43 -3.98 -12.83
N SER A 81 0.26 -3.41 -13.09
CA SER A 81 -0.04 -2.65 -14.31
C SER A 81 0.12 -1.14 -14.11
N GLY A 82 0.58 -0.73 -12.94
CA GLY A 82 0.90 0.65 -12.62
C GLY A 82 1.58 0.81 -11.28
N THR A 83 2.06 2.01 -11.03
CA THR A 83 2.77 2.39 -9.80
C THR A 83 2.19 3.67 -9.20
N GLY A 84 2.04 3.69 -7.88
CA GLY A 84 1.79 4.91 -7.11
C GLY A 84 3.07 5.36 -6.45
N ILE A 85 3.60 6.50 -6.87
CA ILE A 85 4.79 7.11 -6.26
C ILE A 85 4.36 7.95 -5.07
N THR A 86 4.96 7.65 -3.93
CA THR A 86 4.69 8.32 -2.65
C THR A 86 5.98 8.50 -1.86
N GLY A 87 5.86 9.02 -0.65
CA GLY A 87 6.99 9.22 0.24
C GLY A 87 6.67 10.22 1.34
N GLY A 88 7.71 10.90 1.81
CA GLY A 88 7.58 12.18 2.46
C GLY A 88 7.07 13.19 1.44
N ASP A 89 7.98 13.69 0.57
CA ASP A 89 7.56 14.41 -0.65
C ASP A 89 8.48 14.02 -1.83
N PRO A 90 7.95 13.31 -2.85
CA PRO A 90 8.73 12.89 -4.01
C PRO A 90 9.40 14.02 -4.79
N LEU A 91 8.84 15.24 -4.78
CA LEU A 91 9.45 16.39 -5.44
C LEU A 91 10.69 16.89 -4.69
N GLY A 92 10.87 16.53 -3.43
CA GLY A 92 12.09 16.81 -2.67
C GLY A 92 13.32 16.05 -3.20
N VAL A 93 13.10 14.95 -3.90
CA VAL A 93 14.13 14.10 -4.54
C VAL A 93 13.84 13.92 -6.02
N ILE A 94 13.61 15.03 -6.71
CA ILE A 94 13.05 15.07 -8.07
C ILE A 94 13.83 14.23 -9.08
N ASP A 95 15.16 14.24 -9.06
CA ASP A 95 15.98 13.51 -10.02
C ASP A 95 15.80 11.99 -9.86
N ARG A 96 15.74 11.50 -8.62
CA ARG A 96 15.41 10.12 -8.30
C ARG A 96 14.00 9.75 -8.76
N THR A 97 13.05 10.65 -8.54
CA THR A 97 11.64 10.42 -8.90
C THR A 97 11.47 10.34 -10.42
N VAL A 98 12.12 11.23 -11.17
CA VAL A 98 12.17 11.21 -12.65
C VAL A 98 12.78 9.90 -13.13
N HIS A 99 13.94 9.51 -12.57
CA HIS A 99 14.62 8.25 -12.91
C HIS A 99 13.68 7.04 -12.77
N TYR A 100 12.92 6.96 -11.67
CA TYR A 100 11.99 5.84 -11.47
C TYR A 100 10.78 5.87 -12.41
N VAL A 101 10.27 7.04 -12.76
CA VAL A 101 9.20 7.15 -13.77
C VAL A 101 9.71 6.63 -15.12
N GLU A 102 10.88 7.07 -15.57
CA GLU A 102 11.50 6.62 -16.82
C GLU A 102 11.83 5.12 -16.79
N LEU A 103 12.39 4.61 -15.69
CA LEU A 103 12.69 3.19 -15.50
C LEU A 103 11.45 2.33 -15.69
N LEU A 104 10.35 2.68 -15.01
CA LEU A 104 9.08 1.94 -15.06
C LEU A 104 8.45 2.01 -16.45
N LYS A 105 8.42 3.18 -17.08
CA LYS A 105 7.89 3.35 -18.45
C LYS A 105 8.72 2.62 -19.49
N ARG A 106 10.04 2.68 -19.41
CA ARG A 106 10.94 1.95 -20.31
C ARG A 106 10.78 0.44 -20.17
N THR A 107 10.57 -0.06 -18.94
CA THR A 107 10.52 -1.51 -18.67
C THR A 107 9.16 -2.12 -18.97
N PHE A 108 8.07 -1.44 -18.59
CA PHE A 108 6.70 -1.99 -18.68
C PHE A 108 5.86 -1.36 -19.78
N GLY A 109 6.42 -0.39 -20.50
CA GLY A 109 5.75 0.31 -21.60
C GLY A 109 4.86 1.47 -21.16
N PRO A 110 4.35 2.25 -22.12
CA PRO A 110 3.55 3.46 -21.85
C PRO A 110 2.23 3.17 -21.14
N GLY A 111 1.69 1.96 -21.24
CA GLY A 111 0.47 1.53 -20.56
C GLY A 111 0.61 1.31 -19.06
N HIS A 112 1.84 1.26 -18.52
CA HIS A 112 2.06 1.18 -17.08
C HIS A 112 1.72 2.52 -16.43
N HIS A 113 0.53 2.62 -15.84
CA HIS A 113 0.01 3.88 -15.31
C HIS A 113 0.73 4.32 -14.03
N ILE A 114 1.36 5.49 -14.04
CA ILE A 114 2.10 6.05 -12.90
C ILE A 114 1.37 7.27 -12.36
N HIS A 115 1.05 7.27 -11.08
CA HIS A 115 0.58 8.46 -10.37
C HIS A 115 1.51 8.82 -9.22
N LEU A 116 1.48 10.09 -8.82
CA LEU A 116 2.35 10.63 -7.80
C LEU A 116 1.58 11.51 -6.82
N TYR A 117 1.93 11.43 -5.53
CA TYR A 117 1.46 12.33 -4.48
C TYR A 117 2.52 13.35 -4.14
N THR A 118 2.14 14.63 -4.01
CA THR A 118 3.05 15.68 -3.54
C THR A 118 2.32 16.80 -2.83
N HIS A 119 3.00 17.42 -1.89
CA HIS A 119 2.59 18.70 -1.28
C HIS A 119 3.14 19.90 -2.02
N GLU A 120 4.21 19.73 -2.82
CA GLU A 120 4.94 20.83 -3.43
C GLU A 120 4.27 21.27 -4.75
N PRO A 121 3.70 22.49 -4.81
CA PRO A 121 3.12 23.04 -6.04
C PRO A 121 4.22 23.65 -6.92
N ASN A 122 5.09 22.83 -7.48
CA ASN A 122 6.21 23.25 -8.33
C ASN A 122 5.98 22.86 -9.79
N PRO A 123 5.64 23.82 -10.67
CA PRO A 123 5.31 23.53 -12.07
C PRO A 123 6.50 22.98 -12.87
N GLU A 124 7.72 23.47 -12.59
CA GLU A 124 8.92 23.00 -13.30
C GLU A 124 9.18 21.52 -13.03
N LYS A 125 9.17 21.11 -11.75
CA LYS A 125 9.36 19.71 -11.38
C LYS A 125 8.25 18.80 -11.93
N LEU A 126 7.01 19.26 -11.91
CA LEU A 126 5.87 18.50 -12.45
C LEU A 126 5.95 18.37 -13.98
N ARG A 127 6.41 19.41 -14.71
CA ARG A 127 6.68 19.32 -16.16
C ARG A 127 7.77 18.29 -16.46
N ARG A 128 8.85 18.24 -15.67
CA ARG A 128 9.89 17.20 -15.81
C ARG A 128 9.32 15.80 -15.66
N LEU A 129 8.44 15.59 -14.68
CA LEU A 129 7.76 14.30 -14.47
C LEU A 129 6.80 13.96 -15.60
N ALA A 130 6.05 14.94 -16.12
CA ALA A 130 5.20 14.75 -17.29
C ALA A 130 6.02 14.31 -18.52
N ALA A 131 7.15 14.97 -18.77
CA ALA A 131 8.07 14.62 -19.85
C ALA A 131 8.66 13.21 -19.68
N ALA A 132 8.88 12.76 -18.44
CA ALA A 132 9.34 11.40 -18.11
C ALA A 132 8.24 10.34 -18.28
N GLY A 133 6.97 10.75 -18.46
CA GLY A 133 5.84 9.85 -18.67
C GLY A 133 4.92 9.66 -17.47
N LEU A 134 4.92 10.57 -16.48
CA LEU A 134 3.94 10.54 -15.39
C LEU A 134 2.52 10.73 -15.98
N ASP A 135 1.56 9.89 -15.57
CA ASP A 135 0.19 9.94 -16.10
C ASP A 135 -0.75 10.82 -15.25
N GLU A 136 -0.50 10.86 -13.92
CA GLU A 136 -1.40 11.53 -12.97
C GLU A 136 -0.60 12.08 -11.79
N PHE A 137 -0.85 13.31 -11.37
CA PHE A 137 -0.38 13.79 -10.07
C PHE A 137 -1.54 14.16 -9.15
N ARG A 138 -1.28 14.11 -7.86
CA ARG A 138 -2.22 14.43 -6.79
C ARG A 138 -1.58 15.43 -5.84
N LEU A 139 -2.10 16.64 -5.85
CA LEU A 139 -1.67 17.66 -4.91
C LEU A 139 -2.35 17.46 -3.56
N HIS A 140 -1.54 17.43 -2.51
CA HIS A 140 -2.02 17.56 -1.15
C HIS A 140 -1.97 19.03 -0.75
N ILE A 141 -3.13 19.67 -0.66
CA ILE A 141 -3.25 21.07 -0.23
C ILE A 141 -3.40 21.09 1.29
N PRO A 142 -2.43 21.68 2.03
CA PRO A 142 -2.53 21.78 3.49
C PRO A 142 -3.80 22.51 3.91
N HIS A 143 -4.43 22.05 4.98
CA HIS A 143 -5.75 22.57 5.42
C HIS A 143 -5.78 24.07 5.70
N TYR A 144 -4.67 24.65 6.13
CA TYR A 144 -4.57 26.11 6.39
C TYR A 144 -4.48 26.95 5.09
N LEU A 145 -4.33 26.33 3.93
CA LEU A 145 -4.34 26.96 2.62
C LEU A 145 -5.67 26.78 1.85
N TRP A 146 -6.64 26.07 2.41
CA TRP A 146 -7.95 25.87 1.75
C TRP A 146 -8.68 27.20 1.52
N GLY A 147 -8.71 28.06 2.55
CA GLY A 147 -9.30 29.40 2.43
C GLY A 147 -8.65 30.28 1.35
N PRO A 148 -7.30 30.49 1.36
CA PRO A 148 -6.60 31.24 0.33
C PRO A 148 -6.88 30.77 -1.10
N LEU A 149 -6.97 29.45 -1.34
CA LEU A 149 -7.27 28.90 -2.65
C LEU A 149 -8.70 29.24 -3.12
N THR A 150 -9.67 29.30 -2.21
CA THR A 150 -11.05 29.69 -2.52
C THR A 150 -11.17 31.17 -2.92
N HIS A 151 -10.23 32.02 -2.50
CA HIS A 151 -10.18 33.43 -2.83
C HIS A 151 -9.33 33.75 -4.07
N GLY A 152 -9.00 32.76 -4.86
CA GLY A 152 -8.48 32.97 -6.21
C GLY A 152 -6.97 33.04 -6.35
N GLY A 153 -6.17 32.70 -5.33
CA GLY A 153 -4.73 32.87 -5.38
C GLY A 153 -3.90 31.65 -5.02
N GLY A 154 -2.59 31.76 -5.27
CA GLY A 154 -1.55 30.88 -4.76
C GLY A 154 -1.00 29.83 -5.73
N ALA A 155 0.18 29.30 -5.39
CA ALA A 155 0.94 28.38 -6.23
C ALA A 155 0.19 27.09 -6.55
N TYR A 156 -0.65 26.60 -5.64
CA TYR A 156 -1.49 25.41 -5.87
C TYR A 156 -2.48 25.60 -7.01
N ARG A 157 -3.16 26.78 -7.05
CA ARG A 157 -4.08 27.11 -8.12
C ARG A 157 -3.36 27.23 -9.46
N ALA A 158 -2.25 27.96 -9.49
CA ALA A 158 -1.46 28.14 -10.70
C ALA A 158 -1.01 26.81 -11.32
N VAL A 159 -0.51 25.88 -10.50
CA VAL A 159 -0.13 24.55 -10.96
C VAL A 159 -1.32 23.76 -11.51
N LEU A 160 -2.47 23.82 -10.82
CA LEU A 160 -3.68 23.11 -11.28
C LEU A 160 -4.22 23.70 -12.58
N GLU A 161 -4.13 24.99 -12.79
CA GLU A 161 -4.57 25.65 -14.04
C GLU A 161 -3.61 25.42 -15.20
N GLU A 162 -2.30 25.34 -14.96
CA GLU A 162 -1.27 25.12 -15.98
C GLU A 162 -1.16 23.64 -16.44
N ALA A 163 -1.42 22.68 -15.54
CA ALA A 163 -1.18 21.25 -15.75
C ALA A 163 -1.83 20.65 -17.01
N PRO A 164 -3.01 21.08 -17.50
CA PRO A 164 -3.55 20.57 -18.75
C PRO A 164 -2.61 20.71 -19.95
N SER A 165 -1.78 21.76 -19.97
CA SER A 165 -0.80 21.96 -21.03
C SER A 165 0.32 20.92 -21.06
N TRP A 166 0.52 20.17 -19.97
CA TRP A 166 1.56 19.14 -19.86
C TRP A 166 1.05 17.74 -20.28
N GLY A 167 -0.25 17.60 -20.57
CA GLY A 167 -0.86 16.33 -21.00
C GLY A 167 -1.00 15.27 -19.90
N ILE A 168 -0.90 15.66 -18.62
CA ILE A 168 -1.08 14.75 -17.47
C ILE A 168 -2.36 15.07 -16.69
N ARG A 169 -2.94 14.04 -16.09
CA ARG A 169 -4.12 14.22 -15.23
C ARG A 169 -3.74 14.87 -13.91
N ARG A 170 -4.60 15.76 -13.44
CA ARG A 170 -4.43 16.52 -12.20
C ARG A 170 -5.54 16.22 -11.22
N GLY A 171 -5.17 15.83 -10.04
CA GLY A 171 -6.10 15.61 -8.93
C GLY A 171 -5.67 16.32 -7.66
N VAL A 172 -6.58 16.34 -6.71
CA VAL A 172 -6.30 16.77 -5.34
C VAL A 172 -6.64 15.61 -4.41
N GLU A 173 -5.72 15.29 -3.49
CA GLU A 173 -5.92 14.25 -2.51
C GLU A 173 -5.61 14.77 -1.11
N ILE A 174 -6.64 14.83 -0.26
CA ILE A 174 -6.59 15.45 1.06
C ILE A 174 -7.38 14.64 2.09
N PRO A 175 -7.00 14.69 3.38
CA PRO A 175 -7.78 14.07 4.44
C PRO A 175 -9.05 14.88 4.73
N VAL A 176 -10.09 14.19 5.17
CA VAL A 176 -11.33 14.83 5.66
C VAL A 176 -11.18 15.12 7.14
N LEU A 177 -10.98 16.39 7.46
CA LEU A 177 -10.95 16.91 8.82
C LEU A 177 -12.39 17.26 9.24
N PRO A 178 -13.00 16.54 10.21
CA PRO A 178 -14.42 16.72 10.54
C PRO A 178 -14.80 18.16 10.92
N GLU A 179 -13.93 18.83 11.66
CA GLU A 179 -14.15 20.20 12.11
C GLU A 179 -14.00 21.26 11.00
N LYS A 180 -13.49 20.86 9.84
CA LYS A 180 -13.24 21.74 8.68
C LYS A 180 -14.16 21.44 7.49
N GLU A 181 -15.32 20.88 7.76
CA GLU A 181 -16.25 20.48 6.71
C GLU A 181 -16.67 21.63 5.80
N ARG A 182 -16.92 22.83 6.37
CA ARG A 182 -17.29 24.02 5.58
C ARG A 182 -16.17 24.50 4.68
N GLU A 183 -14.95 24.56 5.20
CA GLU A 183 -13.76 24.95 4.44
C GLU A 183 -13.48 23.92 3.33
N LEU A 184 -13.63 22.64 3.63
CA LEU A 184 -13.48 21.56 2.64
C LEU A 184 -14.52 21.69 1.52
N ALA A 185 -15.79 21.92 1.85
CA ALA A 185 -16.83 22.15 0.86
C ALA A 185 -16.55 23.40 0.00
N GLY A 186 -15.98 24.46 0.58
CA GLY A 186 -15.50 25.63 -0.13
C GLY A 186 -14.38 25.29 -1.11
N LEU A 187 -13.38 24.56 -0.64
CA LEU A 187 -12.27 24.09 -1.47
C LEU A 187 -12.76 23.26 -2.66
N LEU A 188 -13.69 22.33 -2.43
CA LEU A 188 -14.21 21.49 -3.53
C LEU A 188 -14.91 22.31 -4.61
N ARG A 189 -15.66 23.36 -4.24
CA ARG A 189 -16.25 24.29 -5.22
C ARG A 189 -15.19 25.06 -6.01
N ALA A 190 -14.10 25.48 -5.35
CA ALA A 190 -12.99 26.13 -6.03
C ALA A 190 -12.28 25.21 -7.01
N LEU A 191 -12.04 23.94 -6.61
CA LEU A 191 -11.45 22.92 -7.46
C LEU A 191 -12.35 22.54 -8.65
N ASP A 192 -13.66 22.50 -8.44
CA ASP A 192 -14.64 22.31 -9.52
C ASP A 192 -14.58 23.46 -10.53
N GLY A 193 -14.48 24.70 -10.06
CA GLY A 193 -14.30 25.90 -10.90
C GLY A 193 -12.97 25.92 -11.67
N ILE A 194 -11.91 25.36 -11.12
CA ILE A 194 -10.61 25.18 -11.80
C ILE A 194 -10.71 24.06 -12.84
N GLY A 195 -11.65 23.13 -12.69
CA GLY A 195 -11.85 22.00 -13.58
C GLY A 195 -10.81 20.90 -13.39
N VAL A 196 -10.42 20.57 -12.14
CA VAL A 196 -9.53 19.43 -11.88
C VAL A 196 -10.20 18.12 -12.31
N ASP A 197 -9.40 17.11 -12.67
CA ASP A 197 -9.93 15.86 -13.22
C ASP A 197 -10.67 15.01 -12.17
N PHE A 198 -10.28 15.13 -10.89
CA PHE A 198 -10.89 14.43 -9.76
C PHE A 198 -10.41 14.98 -8.41
N VAL A 199 -11.18 14.65 -7.36
CA VAL A 199 -10.76 14.86 -5.97
C VAL A 199 -10.86 13.55 -5.20
N ASN A 200 -9.81 13.22 -4.46
CA ASN A 200 -9.76 12.08 -3.56
C ASN A 200 -9.80 12.57 -2.10
N LEU A 201 -10.83 12.21 -1.38
CA LEU A 201 -11.03 12.50 0.03
C LEU A 201 -10.60 11.26 0.83
N ASN A 202 -9.47 11.34 1.52
CA ASN A 202 -9.04 10.26 2.39
C ASN A 202 -9.72 10.35 3.75
N GLU A 203 -10.19 9.23 4.27
CA GLU A 203 -10.54 9.17 5.68
C GLU A 203 -9.35 9.64 6.51
N LEU A 204 -9.60 10.54 7.46
CA LEU A 204 -8.59 10.88 8.45
C LEU A 204 -8.39 9.64 9.34
N GLU A 205 -7.13 9.20 9.50
CA GLU A 205 -6.82 7.95 10.17
C GLU A 205 -5.71 8.09 11.20
N PHE A 206 -5.82 7.34 12.28
CA PHE A 206 -4.76 7.19 13.26
C PHE A 206 -3.65 6.29 12.74
N SER A 207 -2.45 6.56 13.18
CA SER A 207 -1.26 5.72 13.00
C SER A 207 -0.36 5.81 14.22
N GLU A 208 0.59 4.90 14.34
CA GLU A 208 1.60 4.92 15.41
C GLU A 208 2.27 6.30 15.57
N THR A 209 2.55 6.97 14.46
CA THR A 209 3.32 8.22 14.43
C THR A 209 2.51 9.48 14.65
N ASN A 210 1.20 9.44 14.39
CA ASN A 210 0.34 10.61 14.51
C ASN A 210 -0.60 10.57 15.73
N GLU A 211 -0.76 9.42 16.39
CA GLU A 211 -1.77 9.22 17.44
C GLU A 211 -1.73 10.27 18.55
N ALA A 212 -0.55 10.52 19.12
CA ALA A 212 -0.42 11.50 20.20
C ALA A 212 -0.83 12.91 19.77
N LYS A 213 -0.44 13.31 18.53
CA LYS A 213 -0.79 14.63 17.98
C LYS A 213 -2.28 14.73 17.67
N MET A 214 -2.89 13.65 17.19
CA MET A 214 -4.30 13.58 16.86
C MET A 214 -5.16 13.62 18.14
N ARG A 215 -4.84 12.81 19.14
CA ARG A 215 -5.54 12.82 20.43
C ARG A 215 -5.41 14.16 21.16
N GLY A 216 -4.22 14.78 21.11
CA GLY A 216 -4.00 16.13 21.67
C GLY A 216 -4.84 17.22 20.99
N ARG A 217 -5.42 16.95 19.79
CA ARG A 217 -6.38 17.82 19.10
C ARG A 217 -7.84 17.41 19.32
N GLY A 218 -8.11 16.43 20.16
CA GLY A 218 -9.46 15.98 20.48
C GLY A 218 -10.04 14.95 19.50
N TYR A 219 -9.25 14.42 18.56
CA TYR A 219 -9.73 13.36 17.69
C TYR A 219 -9.88 12.03 18.43
N ALA A 220 -10.89 11.26 18.07
CA ALA A 220 -11.17 9.93 18.60
C ALA A 220 -11.32 8.92 17.46
N LEU A 221 -11.05 7.65 17.77
CA LEU A 221 -11.27 6.54 16.84
C LEU A 221 -12.78 6.37 16.54
N ASP A 222 -13.09 6.02 15.32
CA ASP A 222 -14.44 5.61 14.94
C ASP A 222 -14.79 4.29 15.63
N ARG A 223 -15.95 4.26 16.29
CA ARG A 223 -16.43 3.07 17.02
C ARG A 223 -16.81 1.91 16.10
N ARG A 224 -16.95 2.14 14.80
CA ARG A 224 -17.28 1.12 13.79
C ARG A 224 -16.07 0.27 13.40
N GLY A 225 -14.92 0.51 14.01
CA GLY A 225 -13.68 -0.22 13.81
C GLY A 225 -12.79 0.35 12.71
N GLY A 226 -11.52 -0.12 12.68
CA GLY A 226 -10.45 0.42 11.85
C GLY A 226 -9.72 1.58 12.51
N TRP A 227 -8.92 2.29 11.73
CA TRP A 227 -8.08 3.39 12.21
C TRP A 227 -8.69 4.77 11.90
N GLY A 228 -9.91 4.79 11.33
CA GLY A 228 -10.61 6.02 10.95
C GLY A 228 -10.95 6.89 12.15
N VAL A 229 -10.97 8.20 11.90
CA VAL A 229 -11.37 9.22 12.89
C VAL A 229 -12.87 9.41 12.87
N GLN A 230 -13.48 9.46 14.05
CA GLN A 230 -14.89 9.74 14.25
C GLN A 230 -15.30 11.05 13.55
N GLY A 231 -16.36 11.01 12.75
CA GLY A 231 -16.88 12.16 12.01
C GLY A 231 -16.26 12.40 10.63
N SER A 232 -15.08 11.80 10.33
CA SER A 232 -14.44 11.99 9.03
C SER A 232 -15.28 11.43 7.88
N ARG A 233 -15.83 10.23 8.03
CA ARG A 233 -16.70 9.60 7.04
C ARG A 233 -17.99 10.40 6.85
N GLU A 234 -18.67 10.78 7.95
CA GLU A 234 -19.94 11.51 7.91
C GLU A 234 -19.77 12.85 7.20
N ALA A 235 -18.69 13.57 7.48
CA ALA A 235 -18.37 14.83 6.80
C ALA A 235 -18.16 14.62 5.30
N ALA A 236 -17.38 13.60 4.90
CA ALA A 236 -17.19 13.27 3.49
C ALA A 236 -18.52 12.94 2.78
N GLU A 237 -19.33 12.07 3.38
CA GLU A 237 -20.61 11.66 2.80
C GLU A 237 -21.58 12.84 2.64
N ARG A 238 -21.66 13.74 3.64
CA ARG A 238 -22.48 14.97 3.53
C ARG A 238 -21.99 15.84 2.38
N ILE A 239 -20.70 16.13 2.34
CA ILE A 239 -20.10 16.95 1.30
C ILE A 239 -20.40 16.37 -0.09
N ILE A 240 -20.19 15.08 -0.30
CA ILE A 240 -20.40 14.44 -1.60
C ILE A 240 -21.87 14.45 -2.00
N ARG A 241 -22.83 14.29 -1.05
CA ARG A 241 -24.27 14.31 -1.33
C ARG A 241 -24.77 15.70 -1.61
N GLU A 242 -24.39 16.67 -0.78
CA GLU A 242 -24.97 18.02 -0.79
C GLU A 242 -24.31 18.93 -1.84
N SER A 243 -23.05 18.65 -2.21
CA SER A 243 -22.34 19.46 -3.20
C SER A 243 -22.80 19.13 -4.63
N ARG A 244 -23.22 20.13 -5.37
CA ARG A 244 -23.55 20.04 -6.81
C ARG A 244 -22.30 20.22 -7.66
N LEU A 245 -21.29 19.37 -7.46
CA LEU A 245 -20.03 19.47 -8.18
C LEU A 245 -20.07 18.68 -9.48
N SER A 246 -19.37 19.18 -10.48
CA SER A 246 -19.11 18.48 -11.76
C SER A 246 -17.91 17.55 -11.65
N VAL A 247 -16.92 17.92 -10.83
CA VAL A 247 -15.72 17.14 -10.59
C VAL A 247 -16.05 15.80 -9.93
N PRO A 248 -15.46 14.69 -10.42
CA PRO A 248 -15.54 13.40 -9.75
C PRO A 248 -14.92 13.46 -8.36
N VAL A 249 -15.63 12.91 -7.36
CA VAL A 249 -15.14 12.85 -5.97
C VAL A 249 -15.18 11.41 -5.49
N HIS A 250 -14.08 10.95 -4.91
CA HIS A 250 -13.94 9.64 -4.29
C HIS A 250 -13.59 9.81 -2.81
N TYR A 251 -14.36 9.19 -1.93
CA TYR A 251 -14.00 9.02 -0.51
C TYR A 251 -13.37 7.64 -0.33
N CYS A 252 -12.10 7.62 0.06
CA CYS A 252 -11.31 6.41 0.31
C CYS A 252 -11.15 6.18 1.81
N SER A 253 -11.86 5.18 2.35
CA SER A 253 -11.76 4.84 3.77
C SER A 253 -10.48 4.08 4.09
N SER A 254 -10.01 4.15 5.35
CA SER A 254 -8.88 3.36 5.86
C SER A 254 -9.14 1.85 5.71
N ARG A 255 -10.36 1.42 6.04
CA ARG A 255 -10.79 0.02 5.88
C ARG A 255 -10.78 -0.46 4.43
N PHE A 256 -11.05 0.41 3.46
CA PHE A 256 -10.97 0.06 2.04
C PHE A 256 -9.52 -0.11 1.59
N LYS A 257 -8.61 0.71 2.09
CA LYS A 257 -7.18 0.58 1.82
C LYS A 257 -6.65 -0.78 2.29
N ASP A 258 -7.02 -1.21 3.49
CA ASP A 258 -6.56 -2.47 4.08
C ASP A 258 -7.36 -3.68 3.55
N GLY A 259 -8.67 -3.65 3.68
CA GLY A 259 -9.54 -4.79 3.40
C GLY A 259 -9.81 -5.03 1.92
N VAL A 260 -9.54 -4.06 1.04
CA VAL A 260 -9.71 -4.23 -0.40
C VAL A 260 -8.39 -4.05 -1.15
N GLN A 261 -7.78 -2.88 -1.09
CA GLN A 261 -6.60 -2.58 -1.93
C GLN A 261 -5.40 -3.46 -1.54
N LEU A 262 -5.05 -3.53 -0.26
CA LEU A 262 -3.95 -4.37 0.22
C LEU A 262 -4.27 -5.85 0.00
N LYS A 263 -5.47 -6.30 0.40
CA LYS A 263 -5.91 -7.69 0.21
C LYS A 263 -5.82 -8.12 -1.26
N GLN A 264 -6.36 -7.35 -2.20
CA GLN A 264 -6.30 -7.66 -3.63
C GLN A 264 -4.85 -7.70 -4.14
N ARG A 265 -3.98 -6.82 -3.66
CA ARG A 265 -2.56 -6.85 -3.98
C ARG A 265 -1.87 -8.12 -3.50
N LEU A 266 -2.15 -8.54 -2.28
CA LEU A 266 -1.61 -9.78 -1.70
C LEU A 266 -2.12 -11.04 -2.41
N LEU A 267 -3.41 -11.10 -2.74
CA LEU A 267 -4.00 -12.19 -3.52
C LEU A 267 -3.31 -12.32 -4.89
N ARG A 268 -3.16 -11.23 -5.62
CA ARG A 268 -2.44 -11.21 -6.91
C ARG A 268 -1.00 -11.67 -6.77
N ARG A 269 -0.29 -11.18 -5.74
CA ARG A 269 1.08 -11.59 -5.47
C ARG A 269 1.16 -13.08 -5.13
N SER A 270 0.25 -13.58 -4.30
CA SER A 270 0.13 -15.01 -4.00
C SER A 270 -0.08 -15.84 -5.27
N GLU A 271 -1.01 -15.44 -6.13
CA GLU A 271 -1.28 -16.14 -7.39
C GLU A 271 -0.04 -16.25 -8.28
N LEU A 272 0.74 -15.18 -8.40
CA LEU A 272 1.86 -15.07 -9.33
C LEU A 272 3.19 -15.58 -8.78
N SER A 273 3.41 -15.53 -7.47
CA SER A 273 4.75 -15.74 -6.88
C SER A 273 4.80 -16.78 -5.76
N ARG A 274 3.66 -17.35 -5.30
CA ARG A 274 3.72 -18.38 -4.25
C ARG A 274 4.43 -19.64 -4.75
N PRO A 275 5.17 -20.33 -3.89
CA PRO A 275 5.70 -21.65 -4.18
C PRO A 275 4.57 -22.67 -4.47
N SER A 276 4.82 -23.63 -5.36
CA SER A 276 3.83 -24.65 -5.75
C SER A 276 3.27 -25.49 -4.59
N TYR A 277 4.05 -25.64 -3.54
CA TYR A 277 3.65 -26.39 -2.33
C TYR A 277 2.80 -25.57 -1.36
N ALA A 278 2.76 -24.25 -1.47
CA ALA A 278 1.98 -23.38 -0.59
C ALA A 278 0.54 -23.21 -1.08
N LEU A 279 -0.39 -23.12 -0.14
CA LEU A 279 -1.81 -22.88 -0.39
C LEU A 279 -2.12 -21.42 -0.07
N GLU A 280 -2.95 -20.78 -0.87
CA GLU A 280 -3.49 -19.47 -0.61
C GLU A 280 -4.67 -19.58 0.37
N SER A 281 -4.77 -18.65 1.35
CA SER A 281 -5.73 -18.72 2.47
C SER A 281 -7.11 -18.12 2.17
N GLY A 282 -7.26 -17.35 1.08
CA GLY A 282 -8.44 -16.52 0.79
C GLY A 282 -8.35 -15.11 1.40
N GLU A 283 -7.38 -14.87 2.27
CA GLU A 283 -7.12 -13.55 2.89
C GLU A 283 -5.87 -12.85 2.33
N GLY A 284 -5.21 -13.47 1.34
CA GLY A 284 -3.99 -12.94 0.73
C GLY A 284 -2.71 -13.42 1.39
N THR A 285 -2.78 -14.34 2.35
CA THR A 285 -1.64 -15.04 2.95
C THR A 285 -1.45 -16.42 2.31
N ILE A 286 -0.31 -17.05 2.56
CA ILE A 286 0.02 -18.40 2.09
C ILE A 286 0.28 -19.33 3.27
N VAL A 287 -0.23 -20.57 3.18
CA VAL A 287 -0.10 -21.59 4.20
C VAL A 287 0.74 -22.75 3.67
N PHE A 288 1.78 -23.12 4.42
CA PHE A 288 2.64 -24.26 4.11
C PHE A 288 3.25 -24.87 5.37
N GLY A 289 4.01 -25.94 5.20
CA GLY A 289 4.70 -26.62 6.30
C GLY A 289 6.15 -26.25 6.36
N ILE A 290 6.71 -26.13 7.55
CA ILE A 290 8.15 -25.96 7.77
C ILE A 290 8.70 -26.99 8.73
N VAL A 291 9.96 -27.40 8.49
CA VAL A 291 10.79 -28.15 9.43
C VAL A 291 11.95 -27.26 9.82
N GLN A 292 12.02 -26.84 11.08
CA GLN A 292 13.10 -25.99 11.59
C GLN A 292 14.34 -26.84 11.84
N VAL A 293 15.43 -26.54 11.15
CA VAL A 293 16.66 -27.33 11.21
C VAL A 293 17.65 -26.68 12.17
N PRO A 294 18.09 -27.39 13.24
CA PRO A 294 19.06 -26.86 14.19
C PRO A 294 20.44 -26.63 13.56
N GLU A 295 21.25 -25.76 14.16
CA GLU A 295 22.61 -25.43 13.68
C GLU A 295 23.52 -26.66 13.53
N SER A 296 23.36 -27.64 14.41
CA SER A 296 24.13 -28.89 14.42
C SER A 296 23.81 -29.86 13.28
N ALA A 297 22.71 -29.62 12.55
CA ALA A 297 22.29 -30.52 11.49
C ALA A 297 22.56 -29.96 10.08
N ASP A 298 22.91 -30.85 9.16
CA ASP A 298 23.04 -30.51 7.74
C ASP A 298 21.66 -30.22 7.14
N LEU A 299 21.50 -28.98 6.71
CA LEU A 299 20.24 -28.46 6.20
C LEU A 299 19.79 -29.14 4.89
N VAL A 300 20.72 -29.34 3.95
CA VAL A 300 20.42 -29.96 2.64
C VAL A 300 20.10 -31.44 2.79
N ARG A 301 20.88 -32.15 3.60
CA ARG A 301 20.64 -33.59 3.92
C ARG A 301 19.32 -33.76 4.62
N THR A 302 18.97 -32.87 5.55
CA THR A 302 17.68 -32.86 6.24
C THR A 302 16.54 -32.64 5.25
N GLY A 303 16.67 -31.67 4.32
CA GLY A 303 15.69 -31.42 3.27
C GLY A 303 15.40 -32.68 2.43
N ARG A 304 16.46 -33.35 1.95
CA ARG A 304 16.32 -34.62 1.19
C ARG A 304 15.67 -35.73 2.02
N ARG A 305 15.99 -35.84 3.31
CA ARG A 305 15.36 -36.81 4.21
C ARG A 305 13.87 -36.52 4.40
N VAL A 306 13.50 -35.28 4.65
CA VAL A 306 12.11 -34.84 4.81
C VAL A 306 11.31 -35.07 3.54
N ALA A 307 11.83 -34.73 2.38
CA ALA A 307 11.18 -34.96 1.09
C ALA A 307 10.94 -36.45 0.82
N ARG A 308 11.93 -37.30 1.09
CA ARG A 308 11.82 -38.77 0.96
C ARG A 308 10.75 -39.33 1.88
N LEU A 309 10.72 -38.90 3.16
CA LEU A 309 9.72 -39.33 4.13
C LEU A 309 8.31 -38.89 3.74
N ALA A 310 8.18 -37.71 3.18
CA ALA A 310 6.91 -37.13 2.73
C ALA A 310 6.43 -37.72 1.39
N GLY A 311 7.31 -38.43 0.66
CA GLY A 311 7.03 -38.95 -0.68
C GLY A 311 6.84 -37.86 -1.73
N ILE A 312 7.63 -36.76 -1.66
CA ILE A 312 7.51 -35.62 -2.55
C ILE A 312 8.78 -35.44 -3.39
N GLY A 313 8.60 -34.80 -4.56
CA GLY A 313 9.68 -34.50 -5.51
C GLY A 313 10.47 -33.24 -5.17
N PRO A 314 11.60 -33.01 -5.90
CA PRO A 314 12.45 -31.86 -5.68
C PRO A 314 11.76 -30.49 -5.90
N ARG A 315 10.67 -30.44 -6.66
CA ARG A 315 9.89 -29.23 -6.94
C ARG A 315 8.86 -28.91 -5.86
N ASP A 316 8.58 -29.88 -4.97
CA ASP A 316 7.52 -29.77 -3.96
C ASP A 316 8.05 -29.37 -2.57
N TYR A 317 9.34 -29.02 -2.49
CA TYR A 317 9.95 -28.46 -1.29
C TYR A 317 11.07 -27.50 -1.62
N ARG A 318 11.39 -26.62 -0.67
CA ARG A 318 12.52 -25.67 -0.74
C ARG A 318 13.34 -25.77 0.54
N VAL A 319 14.64 -25.56 0.39
CA VAL A 319 15.56 -25.37 1.50
C VAL A 319 15.85 -23.88 1.63
N ASP A 320 15.37 -23.26 2.71
CA ASP A 320 15.64 -21.88 3.03
C ASP A 320 16.86 -21.81 3.96
N ALA A 321 18.00 -21.44 3.39
CA ALA A 321 19.26 -21.35 4.12
C ALA A 321 19.27 -20.18 5.12
N ALA A 322 18.65 -19.05 4.74
CA ALA A 322 18.62 -17.85 5.58
C ALA A 322 17.85 -18.07 6.88
N ARG A 323 16.73 -18.82 6.81
CA ARG A 323 15.89 -19.14 7.98
C ARG A 323 16.17 -20.53 8.54
N ARG A 324 17.15 -21.25 7.97
CA ARG A 324 17.51 -22.61 8.34
C ARG A 324 16.30 -23.56 8.46
N ARG A 325 15.44 -23.55 7.44
CA ARG A 325 14.22 -24.35 7.44
C ARG A 325 14.02 -25.09 6.10
N VAL A 326 13.31 -26.21 6.15
CA VAL A 326 12.82 -26.92 4.98
C VAL A 326 11.33 -26.59 4.84
N GLU A 327 10.93 -26.08 3.69
CA GLU A 327 9.55 -25.71 3.37
C GLU A 327 8.93 -26.73 2.43
N LEU A 328 7.70 -27.13 2.68
CA LEU A 328 6.93 -28.06 1.87
C LEU A 328 5.43 -27.90 2.12
N GLY A 329 4.60 -28.63 1.38
CA GLY A 329 3.15 -28.57 1.61
C GLY A 329 2.76 -28.95 3.05
N ALA A 330 1.83 -28.22 3.65
CA ALA A 330 1.36 -28.48 5.01
C ALA A 330 0.76 -29.90 5.16
N ARG A 331 0.01 -30.39 4.15
CA ARG A 331 -0.59 -31.74 4.18
C ARG A 331 0.46 -32.87 4.14
N PRO A 332 1.44 -32.87 3.23
CA PRO A 332 2.55 -33.86 3.28
C PRO A 332 3.31 -33.81 4.60
N LEU A 333 3.60 -32.63 5.14
CA LEU A 333 4.31 -32.50 6.42
C LEU A 333 3.50 -33.08 7.59
N ARG A 334 2.21 -32.81 7.70
CA ARG A 334 1.35 -33.34 8.77
C ARG A 334 1.37 -34.88 8.82
N ARG A 335 1.45 -35.57 7.67
CA ARG A 335 1.51 -37.04 7.59
C ARG A 335 2.77 -37.63 8.21
N ILE A 336 3.88 -36.89 8.15
CA ILE A 336 5.19 -37.38 8.61
C ILE A 336 5.65 -36.73 9.92
N ALA A 337 5.00 -35.65 10.37
CA ALA A 337 5.46 -34.80 11.48
C ALA A 337 5.80 -35.61 12.75
N ARG A 338 4.99 -36.64 13.08
CA ARG A 338 5.22 -37.49 14.26
C ARG A 338 6.48 -38.39 14.15
N ARG A 339 7.03 -38.54 12.93
CA ARG A 339 8.27 -39.31 12.66
C ARG A 339 9.52 -38.43 12.69
N LEU A 340 9.33 -37.11 12.84
CA LEU A 340 10.43 -36.14 12.86
C LEU A 340 10.81 -35.86 14.31
N GLU A 341 12.10 -35.99 14.60
CA GLU A 341 12.71 -35.66 15.89
C GLU A 341 13.10 -34.16 16.00
N ILE A 342 12.88 -33.39 14.93
CA ILE A 342 13.14 -31.96 14.82
C ILE A 342 11.83 -31.21 14.69
N PRO A 343 11.78 -29.92 15.14
CA PRO A 343 10.55 -29.13 15.15
C PRO A 343 9.90 -28.98 13.78
N ALA A 344 8.60 -29.25 13.72
CA ALA A 344 7.79 -29.12 12.51
C ALA A 344 6.54 -28.28 12.81
N PHE A 345 6.22 -27.36 11.89
CA PHE A 345 5.12 -26.42 12.04
C PHE A 345 4.31 -26.30 10.74
N SER A 346 3.05 -25.94 10.87
CA SER A 346 2.29 -25.27 9.80
C SER A 346 2.45 -23.78 10.01
N VAL A 347 2.80 -23.06 8.98
CA VAL A 347 2.94 -21.59 9.05
C VAL A 347 2.01 -20.93 8.06
N GLU A 348 1.58 -19.73 8.44
CA GLU A 348 0.89 -18.79 7.57
C GLU A 348 1.75 -17.52 7.46
N GLU A 349 2.10 -17.12 6.24
CA GLU A 349 2.97 -15.97 5.96
C GLU A 349 2.32 -15.09 4.90
N TYR A 350 2.66 -13.80 4.92
CA TYR A 350 2.39 -12.93 3.77
C TYR A 350 3.28 -13.33 2.59
N PRO A 351 2.77 -13.33 1.35
CA PRO A 351 3.57 -13.62 0.15
C PRO A 351 4.47 -12.43 -0.24
N THR A 352 4.85 -11.60 0.72
CA THR A 352 5.64 -10.38 0.57
C THR A 352 7.14 -10.67 0.62
N ALA A 353 7.97 -9.69 0.26
CA ALA A 353 9.42 -9.89 0.23
C ALA A 353 10.01 -10.17 1.61
N ASP A 354 9.43 -9.61 2.67
CA ASP A 354 9.80 -9.87 4.07
C ASP A 354 9.24 -11.19 4.61
N ALA A 355 8.26 -11.79 3.90
CA ALA A 355 7.58 -13.03 4.26
C ALA A 355 7.21 -13.05 5.75
N LEU A 356 6.50 -11.99 6.19
CA LEU A 356 6.09 -11.84 7.58
C LEU A 356 5.17 -12.98 7.99
N GLU A 357 5.61 -13.72 9.01
CA GLU A 357 4.83 -14.84 9.56
C GLU A 357 3.69 -14.31 10.42
N VAL A 358 2.47 -14.77 10.13
CA VAL A 358 1.23 -14.38 10.81
C VAL A 358 0.86 -15.41 11.88
N GLU A 359 1.03 -16.69 11.55
CA GLU A 359 0.70 -17.80 12.44
C GLU A 359 1.71 -18.95 12.32
N ARG A 360 1.99 -19.58 13.45
CA ARG A 360 2.83 -20.78 13.53
C ARG A 360 2.19 -21.82 14.44
N THR A 361 1.68 -22.91 13.84
CA THR A 361 1.04 -24.01 14.56
C THR A 361 1.97 -25.21 14.67
N PRO A 362 2.35 -25.70 15.87
CA PRO A 362 3.17 -26.90 16.06
C PRO A 362 2.51 -28.17 15.49
N LEU A 363 3.30 -29.04 14.84
CA LEU A 363 2.81 -30.32 14.27
C LEU A 363 3.37 -31.56 14.97
N ASN A 364 4.41 -31.42 15.82
CA ASN A 364 5.00 -32.53 16.57
C ASN A 364 5.51 -32.09 17.96
N ARG A 365 5.88 -33.04 18.79
CA ARG A 365 6.37 -32.77 20.16
C ARG A 365 7.66 -31.99 20.18
N ALA A 366 8.54 -32.19 19.22
CA ALA A 366 9.80 -31.43 19.11
C ALA A 366 9.61 -29.92 18.90
N ALA A 367 8.42 -29.49 18.47
CA ALA A 367 8.08 -28.08 18.29
C ALA A 367 7.68 -27.36 19.60
N PHE A 368 7.59 -28.07 20.73
CA PHE A 368 7.29 -27.49 22.05
C PHE A 368 8.56 -27.42 22.89
N PRO A 369 9.25 -26.27 22.98
CA PRO A 369 10.39 -26.12 23.87
C PRO A 369 9.91 -26.21 25.33
N GLY A 370 10.32 -27.26 26.04
CA GLY A 370 9.99 -27.48 27.45
C GLY A 370 9.19 -28.75 27.80
N LEU A 371 8.72 -29.51 26.81
CA LEU A 371 8.07 -30.80 27.06
C LEU A 371 9.02 -32.02 26.92
N SER A 372 10.31 -31.78 26.72
CA SER A 372 11.36 -32.83 26.72
C SER A 372 11.94 -32.99 28.13
N GLY A 373 11.18 -33.61 29.04
CA GLY A 373 11.66 -33.87 30.40
C GLY A 373 10.59 -34.50 31.28
N GLY A 374 10.20 -35.70 30.99
CA GLY A 374 9.29 -36.46 31.82
C GLY A 374 9.23 -37.94 31.35
N ARG A 375 10.25 -38.73 31.71
CA ARG A 375 10.14 -40.15 31.91
C ARG A 375 10.19 -40.41 33.39
#